data_13fe8ab04521aa31161e0e4299a16e11
#
_entry.id   13fe8ab04521aa31161e0e4299a16e11
#
_cell.length_a   1.000
_cell.length_b   1.000
_cell.length_c   1.000
_cell.angle_alpha   90.00
_cell.angle_beta   90.00
_cell.angle_gamma   90.00
#
_symmetry.space_group_name_H-M   'P 1'
#
loop_
_entity.id
_entity.type
_entity.pdbx_description
1 polymer ?
#
loop_
_entity_poly.entity_id
_entity_poly.type
_entity_poly.pdbx_seq_one_letter_code
_entity_poly.pdbx_strand_id
1 'polypeptide(L)'
;MSQIFPLPDVGEGLTEAEILSWKVAVGAEVAINDVLVEIETAKSIVELPSPFAGTVEALLVTEGETVEVGTPIISISGGDKAPATPIAPTAAEAESGTALVGSGPKADVVKRRARKRSASATQPAQATVASVAPAVQTPVAHAPADPVNRNQGLLGELAERASRFVENTPLNSVVQRLAPEPVAAPAPTLAPEQVPHRPTLAPPPVRLAAKELGVDLANVTATGTRGQVTKQDLMNYVAHLNDVQHSGARQPFWQSATTPGDRIERIPVRGVRKATAKAMVSSAFSAPHVSIFVDVDASRTMEFVKRLKKSRHFEGVKVTPLLVLAAAVIWAAERNPQVNATWTDSEIQIKHFMNLGIAAATPRGLMVPNIKDAQELSLRELAIALNNLTSRAREGKTQPAEMANGTLTITNIGSLGIDTGTPIINPGEVAIIAFGTIKLKPWVVDGEVIPRWVTTLGGSFDHRVVDGDLSARFMADVAAILEEPALLLDH
;
A
#
# COMPACT_ATOMS: atom_id res chain seq x y z
N MET A 1 29.09 32.66 -31.51
CA MET A 1 28.78 32.94 -30.10
C MET A 1 28.05 31.71 -29.56
N SER A 2 28.43 31.21 -28.41
CA SER A 2 27.72 30.12 -27.81
C SER A 2 26.34 30.58 -27.26
N GLN A 3 25.32 29.82 -27.56
CA GLN A 3 23.96 30.06 -27.09
C GLN A 3 23.62 28.98 -26.07
N ILE A 4 23.16 29.42 -24.90
CA ILE A 4 22.79 28.53 -23.83
C ILE A 4 21.28 28.33 -23.88
N PHE A 5 20.82 27.04 -23.89
CA PHE A 5 19.43 26.69 -23.85
C PHE A 5 19.07 26.27 -22.42
N PRO A 6 18.21 27.01 -21.72
CA PRO A 6 17.71 26.62 -20.42
C PRO A 6 16.53 25.66 -20.58
N LEU A 7 16.25 24.87 -19.55
CA LEU A 7 15.07 23.99 -19.49
C LEU A 7 13.79 24.84 -19.56
N PRO A 8 12.99 24.75 -20.64
CA PRO A 8 11.78 25.54 -20.75
C PRO A 8 10.66 24.99 -19.86
N ASP A 9 9.69 25.85 -19.49
CA ASP A 9 8.41 25.39 -18.95
C ASP A 9 7.60 24.74 -20.08
N VAL A 10 7.51 23.41 -20.06
CA VAL A 10 6.77 22.63 -21.07
C VAL A 10 5.27 22.55 -20.82
N GLY A 11 4.76 23.42 -19.95
CA GLY A 11 3.34 23.58 -19.64
C GLY A 11 2.95 23.12 -18.24
N GLU A 12 1.88 23.71 -17.70
CA GLU A 12 1.23 23.37 -16.43
C GLU A 12 2.02 23.71 -15.14
N GLY A 13 2.95 24.68 -15.17
CA GLY A 13 3.60 25.18 -13.95
C GLY A 13 4.55 24.17 -13.32
N LEU A 14 5.29 23.42 -14.12
CA LEU A 14 6.33 22.49 -13.67
C LEU A 14 7.48 23.29 -13.04
N THR A 15 7.95 22.83 -11.89
CA THR A 15 9.10 23.42 -11.19
C THR A 15 10.41 22.71 -11.51
N GLU A 16 10.33 21.41 -11.86
CA GLU A 16 11.50 20.55 -12.11
C GLU A 16 11.19 19.44 -13.13
N ALA A 17 12.20 18.97 -13.88
CA ALA A 17 12.12 17.80 -14.75
C ALA A 17 13.41 16.97 -14.67
N GLU A 18 13.32 15.65 -14.90
CA GLU A 18 14.48 14.74 -14.92
C GLU A 18 14.92 14.49 -16.37
N ILE A 19 16.22 14.62 -16.66
CA ILE A 19 16.80 14.32 -17.96
C ILE A 19 16.83 12.79 -18.14
N LEU A 20 16.05 12.23 -19.08
CA LEU A 20 16.03 10.79 -19.31
C LEU A 20 17.14 10.34 -20.22
N SER A 21 17.23 10.93 -21.41
CA SER A 21 18.27 10.58 -22.38
C SER A 21 18.56 11.75 -23.30
N TRP A 22 19.86 11.96 -23.62
CA TRP A 22 20.28 12.87 -24.63
C TRP A 22 20.20 12.21 -26.01
N LYS A 23 19.57 12.88 -26.98
CA LYS A 23 19.50 12.42 -28.38
C LYS A 23 20.65 12.96 -29.20
N VAL A 24 21.42 13.87 -28.63
CA VAL A 24 22.59 14.53 -29.26
C VAL A 24 23.83 14.33 -28.42
N ALA A 25 24.99 14.29 -29.05
CA ALA A 25 26.30 14.19 -28.41
C ALA A 25 27.08 15.51 -28.53
N VAL A 26 28.07 15.73 -27.66
CA VAL A 26 28.99 16.86 -27.80
C VAL A 26 29.70 16.77 -29.12
N GLY A 27 29.70 17.86 -29.92
CA GLY A 27 30.22 17.93 -31.29
C GLY A 27 29.21 17.56 -32.37
N ALA A 28 28.00 17.15 -32.07
CA ALA A 28 26.95 16.90 -33.05
C ALA A 28 26.40 18.21 -33.63
N GLU A 29 26.07 18.21 -34.91
CA GLU A 29 25.38 19.31 -35.56
C GLU A 29 23.88 19.14 -35.40
N VAL A 30 23.16 20.19 -34.99
CA VAL A 30 21.73 20.20 -34.74
C VAL A 30 21.05 21.31 -35.54
N ALA A 31 19.89 20.99 -36.14
CA ALA A 31 19.02 21.95 -36.79
C ALA A 31 17.92 22.45 -35.86
N ILE A 32 17.25 23.52 -36.26
CA ILE A 32 16.07 24.01 -35.52
C ILE A 32 14.97 22.93 -35.55
N ASN A 33 14.37 22.64 -34.41
CA ASN A 33 13.37 21.59 -34.14
C ASN A 33 13.90 20.14 -34.10
N ASP A 34 15.21 19.91 -34.16
CA ASP A 34 15.75 18.59 -33.87
C ASP A 34 15.60 18.26 -32.40
N VAL A 35 15.23 17.02 -32.07
CA VAL A 35 15.06 16.58 -30.67
C VAL A 35 16.41 16.52 -29.97
N LEU A 36 16.62 17.36 -28.96
CA LEU A 36 17.85 17.41 -28.17
C LEU A 36 17.86 16.39 -27.04
N VAL A 37 16.77 16.30 -26.30
CA VAL A 37 16.70 15.56 -25.05
C VAL A 37 15.27 15.10 -24.77
N GLU A 38 15.13 13.91 -24.20
CA GLU A 38 13.90 13.44 -23.58
C GLU A 38 13.94 13.76 -22.08
N ILE A 39 12.91 14.43 -21.59
CA ILE A 39 12.74 14.76 -20.18
C ILE A 39 11.53 14.05 -19.61
N GLU A 40 11.62 13.60 -18.35
CA GLU A 40 10.49 13.09 -17.58
C GLU A 40 9.98 14.20 -16.65
N THR A 41 8.72 14.54 -16.84
CA THR A 41 8.00 15.43 -15.96
C THR A 41 7.18 14.60 -14.97
N ALA A 42 6.56 15.25 -13.97
CA ALA A 42 5.66 14.56 -13.04
C ALA A 42 4.47 13.86 -13.72
N LYS A 43 4.16 14.23 -14.98
CA LYS A 43 2.96 13.76 -15.70
C LYS A 43 3.25 12.96 -16.96
N SER A 44 4.33 13.26 -17.68
CA SER A 44 4.64 12.63 -18.99
C SER A 44 6.12 12.73 -19.35
N ILE A 45 6.51 11.93 -20.33
CA ILE A 45 7.81 12.08 -21.02
C ILE A 45 7.58 13.06 -22.18
N VAL A 46 8.44 14.06 -22.28
CA VAL A 46 8.37 15.11 -23.30
C VAL A 46 9.73 15.21 -24.01
N GLU A 47 9.69 15.30 -25.35
CA GLU A 47 10.85 15.57 -26.16
C GLU A 47 11.03 17.09 -26.30
N LEU A 48 12.25 17.60 -26.04
CA LEU A 48 12.58 19.01 -26.21
C LEU A 48 13.28 19.25 -27.54
N PRO A 49 12.69 20.02 -28.46
CA PRO A 49 13.30 20.39 -29.70
C PRO A 49 14.30 21.54 -29.51
N SER A 50 15.32 21.58 -30.37
CA SER A 50 16.30 22.67 -30.43
C SER A 50 15.68 23.96 -30.95
N PRO A 51 15.78 25.08 -30.23
CA PRO A 51 15.40 26.39 -30.75
C PRO A 51 16.46 27.05 -31.63
N PHE A 52 17.67 26.43 -31.73
CA PHE A 52 18.83 26.95 -32.43
C PHE A 52 19.41 25.90 -33.37
N ALA A 53 19.99 26.34 -34.46
CA ALA A 53 20.85 25.51 -35.31
C ALA A 53 22.32 25.78 -34.98
N GLY A 54 23.15 24.73 -34.94
CA GLY A 54 24.57 24.86 -34.65
C GLY A 54 25.19 23.56 -34.18
N THR A 55 26.40 23.64 -33.60
CA THR A 55 27.11 22.50 -33.07
C THR A 55 27.00 22.46 -31.53
N VAL A 56 26.71 21.31 -30.95
CA VAL A 56 26.66 21.14 -29.49
C VAL A 56 28.07 21.29 -28.92
N GLU A 57 28.28 22.31 -28.09
CA GLU A 57 29.59 22.55 -27.43
C GLU A 57 29.70 21.73 -26.14
N ALA A 58 28.67 21.74 -25.30
CA ALA A 58 28.67 21.03 -24.04
C ALA A 58 27.26 20.65 -23.60
N LEU A 59 27.12 19.50 -22.98
CA LEU A 59 25.96 19.11 -22.17
C LEU A 59 26.26 19.53 -20.74
N LEU A 60 25.45 20.41 -20.18
CA LEU A 60 25.67 21.01 -18.84
C LEU A 60 25.08 20.18 -17.72
N VAL A 61 24.23 19.18 -18.06
CA VAL A 61 23.53 18.31 -17.13
C VAL A 61 23.67 16.87 -17.57
N THR A 62 23.80 15.95 -16.63
CA THR A 62 23.94 14.51 -16.90
C THR A 62 22.58 13.80 -17.00
N GLU A 63 22.55 12.65 -17.70
CA GLU A 63 21.36 11.78 -17.73
C GLU A 63 21.03 11.28 -16.33
N GLY A 64 19.74 11.30 -15.99
CA GLY A 64 19.22 10.92 -14.67
C GLY A 64 19.26 12.03 -13.62
N GLU A 65 19.65 13.25 -13.98
CA GLU A 65 19.68 14.41 -13.10
C GLU A 65 18.36 15.18 -13.16
N THR A 66 17.84 15.59 -11.99
CA THR A 66 16.64 16.42 -11.88
C THR A 66 17.05 17.88 -11.91
N VAL A 67 16.48 18.66 -12.81
CA VAL A 67 16.84 20.06 -13.12
C VAL A 67 15.62 20.95 -12.93
N GLU A 68 15.82 22.12 -12.31
CA GLU A 68 14.77 23.13 -12.18
C GLU A 68 14.54 23.87 -13.51
N VAL A 69 13.28 24.26 -13.77
CA VAL A 69 12.91 25.09 -14.95
C VAL A 69 13.71 26.39 -14.93
N GLY A 70 14.27 26.74 -16.10
CA GLY A 70 15.17 27.89 -16.25
C GLY A 70 16.65 27.60 -16.06
N THR A 71 17.05 26.41 -15.61
CA THR A 71 18.46 26.03 -15.47
C THR A 71 19.06 25.73 -16.85
N PRO A 72 20.27 26.21 -17.16
CA PRO A 72 20.99 25.87 -18.38
C PRO A 72 21.25 24.37 -18.51
N ILE A 73 20.84 23.77 -19.65
CA ILE A 73 20.99 22.31 -19.88
C ILE A 73 21.97 21.98 -20.99
N ILE A 74 22.09 22.82 -22.02
CA ILE A 74 22.98 22.59 -23.17
C ILE A 74 23.52 23.90 -23.72
N SER A 75 24.77 23.89 -24.26
CA SER A 75 25.41 24.99 -24.96
C SER A 75 25.60 24.61 -26.44
N ILE A 76 25.14 25.46 -27.36
CA ILE A 76 25.21 25.27 -28.83
C ILE A 76 25.98 26.44 -29.43
N SER A 77 26.96 26.17 -30.25
CA SER A 77 27.74 27.19 -30.98
C SER A 77 27.29 27.35 -32.42
N GLY A 78 27.14 28.60 -32.84
CA GLY A 78 26.81 28.95 -34.21
C GLY A 78 25.34 28.87 -34.57
N GLY A 79 24.71 29.99 -34.85
CA GLY A 79 23.36 30.07 -35.40
C GLY A 79 22.82 31.49 -35.33
N ASP A 80 22.26 31.96 -36.44
CA ASP A 80 21.53 33.22 -36.50
C ASP A 80 20.27 33.16 -35.62
N LYS A 81 20.11 34.22 -34.88
CA LYS A 81 18.97 34.38 -33.91
C LYS A 81 17.69 34.51 -34.71
N ALA A 82 16.85 33.47 -34.75
CA ALA A 82 15.47 33.60 -35.16
C ALA A 82 14.66 34.20 -34.00
N PRO A 83 13.72 35.17 -34.21
CA PRO A 83 12.94 35.77 -33.16
C PRO A 83 11.98 34.76 -32.58
N ALA A 84 11.99 34.63 -31.27
CA ALA A 84 11.07 33.77 -30.51
C ALA A 84 9.62 34.29 -30.66
N THR A 85 8.83 33.55 -31.43
CA THR A 85 7.37 33.69 -31.46
C THR A 85 6.80 32.58 -30.54
N PRO A 86 5.96 32.88 -29.59
CA PRO A 86 5.37 31.84 -28.74
C PRO A 86 4.45 30.96 -29.60
N ILE A 87 4.78 29.67 -29.71
CA ILE A 87 3.96 28.67 -30.39
C ILE A 87 2.84 28.27 -29.44
N ALA A 88 1.61 28.74 -29.76
CA ALA A 88 0.41 28.16 -29.21
C ALA A 88 0.19 26.74 -29.80
N PRO A 89 -0.36 25.77 -29.06
CA PRO A 89 -0.53 24.41 -29.57
C PRO A 89 -1.52 24.41 -30.73
N THR A 90 -1.07 23.87 -31.85
CA THR A 90 -1.87 23.65 -33.06
C THR A 90 -2.90 22.58 -32.79
N ALA A 91 -4.18 22.95 -32.69
CA ALA A 91 -5.29 22.00 -32.74
C ALA A 91 -5.40 21.46 -34.17
N ALA A 92 -5.55 20.15 -34.28
CA ALA A 92 -5.77 19.45 -35.53
C ALA A 92 -7.02 19.93 -36.23
N GLU A 93 -6.91 20.10 -37.55
CA GLU A 93 -8.00 20.47 -38.48
C GLU A 93 -9.17 19.49 -38.37
N ALA A 94 -10.35 20.04 -38.15
CA ALA A 94 -11.62 19.38 -38.44
C ALA A 94 -12.37 20.22 -39.46
N GLU A 95 -12.80 19.58 -40.53
CA GLU A 95 -13.40 20.10 -41.71
C GLU A 95 -14.66 20.96 -41.51
N SER A 96 -14.82 21.91 -42.45
CA SER A 96 -15.86 22.87 -42.63
C SER A 96 -17.29 22.29 -42.72
N GLY A 97 -18.17 22.75 -41.84
CA GLY A 97 -19.60 22.63 -41.99
C GLY A 97 -20.25 24.02 -41.85
N THR A 98 -20.91 24.43 -42.92
CA THR A 98 -21.60 25.72 -43.17
C THR A 98 -22.45 26.25 -42.05
N ALA A 99 -22.17 27.48 -41.60
CA ALA A 99 -23.01 28.24 -40.69
C ALA A 99 -24.26 28.80 -41.39
N LEU A 100 -25.45 28.60 -40.82
CA LEU A 100 -26.66 29.31 -41.14
C LEU A 100 -26.95 30.38 -40.05
N VAL A 101 -27.28 31.53 -40.54
CA VAL A 101 -27.49 32.85 -39.93
C VAL A 101 -28.56 32.87 -38.82
N GLY A 102 -28.31 33.69 -37.78
CA GLY A 102 -29.35 34.11 -36.82
C GLY A 102 -28.87 35.25 -35.93
N SER A 103 -29.25 36.48 -36.26
CA SER A 103 -29.03 37.70 -35.48
C SER A 103 -30.00 37.75 -34.29
N GLY A 104 -29.50 37.84 -33.06
CA GLY A 104 -30.29 38.15 -31.85
C GLY A 104 -29.78 39.43 -31.17
N PRO A 105 -30.62 40.23 -30.51
CA PRO A 105 -30.33 41.62 -30.14
C PRO A 105 -29.45 41.72 -28.88
N LYS A 106 -28.67 42.84 -28.84
CA LYS A 106 -27.81 43.25 -27.72
C LYS A 106 -28.64 43.51 -26.46
N ALA A 107 -28.23 42.93 -25.34
CA ALA A 107 -28.80 43.22 -24.02
C ALA A 107 -28.13 44.45 -23.41
N ASP A 108 -28.95 45.42 -22.99
CA ASP A 108 -28.57 46.66 -22.33
C ASP A 108 -28.07 46.43 -20.90
N VAL A 109 -27.06 47.21 -20.53
CA VAL A 109 -26.44 47.24 -19.20
C VAL A 109 -27.38 47.99 -18.24
N VAL A 110 -28.04 47.29 -17.33
CA VAL A 110 -28.85 47.87 -16.25
C VAL A 110 -27.94 48.29 -15.08
N LYS A 111 -27.74 49.62 -14.92
CA LYS A 111 -27.14 50.27 -13.74
C LYS A 111 -28.07 50.10 -12.53
N ARG A 112 -27.66 49.33 -11.52
CA ARG A 112 -28.32 49.24 -10.23
C ARG A 112 -28.07 50.48 -9.37
N ARG A 113 -29.14 51.15 -9.01
CA ARG A 113 -29.21 52.36 -8.15
C ARG A 113 -29.04 51.96 -6.69
N ALA A 114 -28.18 52.64 -5.95
CA ALA A 114 -27.94 52.47 -4.52
C ALA A 114 -29.19 52.80 -3.70
N ARG A 115 -29.57 51.90 -2.76
CA ARG A 115 -30.67 52.10 -1.82
C ARG A 115 -30.14 52.76 -0.52
N LYS A 116 -30.73 53.89 -0.20
CA LYS A 116 -30.49 54.77 0.96
C LYS A 116 -30.94 54.04 2.25
N ARG A 117 -30.07 53.96 3.26
CA ARG A 117 -30.42 53.51 4.62
C ARG A 117 -31.35 54.50 5.27
N SER A 118 -32.46 54.04 5.82
CA SER A 118 -33.27 54.74 6.80
C SER A 118 -33.02 54.16 8.19
N ALA A 119 -32.64 55.00 9.11
CA ALA A 119 -32.50 54.68 10.53
C ALA A 119 -33.88 54.87 11.19
N SER A 120 -34.26 53.88 12.02
CA SER A 120 -35.25 54.14 13.08
C SER A 120 -34.92 53.24 14.27
N ALA A 121 -34.68 53.91 15.36
CA ALA A 121 -34.49 53.35 16.69
C ALA A 121 -35.83 52.95 17.28
N THR A 122 -35.86 51.81 18.02
CA THR A 122 -36.72 51.62 19.19
C THR A 122 -36.18 50.46 20.02
N GLN A 123 -35.66 50.78 21.17
CA GLN A 123 -35.56 49.83 22.28
C GLN A 123 -36.97 49.59 22.87
N PRO A 124 -37.24 48.39 23.37
CA PRO A 124 -37.72 48.30 24.73
C PRO A 124 -37.23 47.14 25.58
N ALA A 125 -37.16 47.48 26.86
CA ALA A 125 -37.50 46.71 28.06
C ALA A 125 -36.62 45.44 28.40
N GLN A 126 -35.85 45.66 29.47
CA GLN A 126 -35.26 44.68 30.35
C GLN A 126 -36.36 43.83 31.03
N ALA A 127 -36.20 42.51 30.94
CA ALA A 127 -36.84 41.58 31.87
C ALA A 127 -35.75 40.94 32.75
N THR A 128 -35.77 41.28 34.00
CA THR A 128 -34.98 40.72 35.06
C THR A 128 -35.38 39.26 35.30
N VAL A 129 -34.44 38.33 35.13
CA VAL A 129 -34.59 36.96 35.58
C VAL A 129 -33.61 36.73 36.71
N ALA A 130 -34.11 36.31 37.85
CA ALA A 130 -33.39 36.11 39.08
C ALA A 130 -32.37 34.97 38.95
N SER A 131 -31.14 35.29 39.34
CA SER A 131 -30.04 34.36 39.56
C SER A 131 -30.33 33.49 40.78
N VAL A 132 -30.46 32.18 40.60
CA VAL A 132 -30.36 31.19 41.67
C VAL A 132 -28.97 30.56 41.56
N ALA A 133 -28.08 30.90 42.48
CA ALA A 133 -26.78 30.28 42.65
C ALA A 133 -26.94 28.88 43.29
N PRO A 134 -26.26 27.83 42.77
CA PRO A 134 -26.16 26.58 43.53
C PRO A 134 -25.09 26.70 44.62
N ALA A 135 -25.43 26.24 45.79
CA ALA A 135 -24.61 26.22 46.99
C ALA A 135 -23.33 25.38 46.80
N VAL A 136 -22.20 26.00 47.09
CA VAL A 136 -20.89 25.35 47.18
C VAL A 136 -20.88 24.49 48.46
N GLN A 137 -20.79 23.17 48.29
CA GLN A 137 -20.46 22.25 49.39
C GLN A 137 -18.91 22.18 49.50
N THR A 138 -18.43 22.58 50.65
CA THR A 138 -17.04 22.44 51.08
C THR A 138 -16.67 20.96 51.23
N PRO A 139 -15.50 20.49 50.70
CA PRO A 139 -15.06 19.13 50.93
C PRO A 139 -14.52 18.97 52.35
N VAL A 140 -15.04 17.97 53.05
CA VAL A 140 -14.52 17.52 54.35
C VAL A 140 -13.19 16.80 54.11
N ALA A 141 -12.12 17.26 54.76
CA ALA A 141 -10.81 16.63 54.75
C ALA A 141 -10.87 15.25 55.41
N HIS A 142 -10.62 14.19 54.64
CA HIS A 142 -10.26 12.88 55.15
C HIS A 142 -8.76 12.73 55.24
N ALA A 143 -8.29 12.30 56.41
CA ALA A 143 -6.91 11.94 56.68
C ALA A 143 -6.42 10.80 55.78
N PRO A 144 -5.11 10.74 55.46
CA PRO A 144 -4.57 9.69 54.58
C PRO A 144 -4.58 8.34 55.30
N ALA A 145 -5.31 7.38 54.76
CA ALA A 145 -5.17 5.97 55.14
C ALA A 145 -4.04 5.36 54.30
N ASP A 146 -3.15 4.64 54.95
CA ASP A 146 -2.02 3.94 54.37
C ASP A 146 -2.45 2.99 53.22
N PRO A 147 -1.69 2.89 52.12
CA PRO A 147 -1.99 1.96 51.03
C PRO A 147 -1.62 0.54 51.46
N VAL A 148 -2.63 -0.23 51.88
CA VAL A 148 -2.50 -1.67 52.03
C VAL A 148 -2.26 -2.28 50.67
N ASN A 149 -1.07 -2.78 50.48
CA ASN A 149 -0.58 -3.44 49.26
C ASN A 149 -1.34 -4.78 49.03
N ARG A 150 -2.50 -4.72 48.41
CA ARG A 150 -3.32 -5.91 48.03
C ARG A 150 -2.94 -6.54 46.68
N ASN A 151 -2.03 -5.94 45.94
CA ASN A 151 -1.67 -6.45 44.60
C ASN A 151 -0.53 -7.47 44.58
N GLN A 152 0.22 -7.68 45.68
CA GLN A 152 1.29 -8.66 45.69
C GLN A 152 0.79 -10.11 45.80
N GLY A 153 -0.36 -10.36 46.39
CA GLY A 153 -0.94 -11.70 46.49
C GLY A 153 -1.48 -12.24 45.16
N LEU A 154 -2.16 -11.38 44.38
CA LEU A 154 -2.80 -11.80 43.14
C LEU A 154 -1.78 -12.08 42.01
N LEU A 155 -0.71 -11.31 41.97
CA LEU A 155 0.38 -11.54 40.98
C LEU A 155 1.20 -12.78 41.32
N GLY A 156 1.35 -13.10 42.61
CA GLY A 156 2.00 -14.35 43.03
C GLY A 156 1.18 -15.60 42.67
N GLU A 157 -0.13 -15.58 42.90
CA GLU A 157 -1.02 -16.70 42.52
C GLU A 157 -1.16 -16.87 40.99
N LEU A 158 -1.15 -15.78 40.24
CA LEU A 158 -1.15 -15.83 38.77
C LEU A 158 0.17 -16.36 38.20
N ALA A 159 1.30 -15.97 38.77
CA ALA A 159 2.61 -16.49 38.38
C ALA A 159 2.76 -17.99 38.70
N GLU A 160 2.24 -18.44 39.86
CA GLU A 160 2.28 -19.86 40.25
C GLU A 160 1.30 -20.72 39.41
N ARG A 161 0.15 -20.17 38.99
CA ARG A 161 -0.75 -20.82 38.04
C ARG A 161 -0.18 -20.87 36.63
N ALA A 162 0.51 -19.84 36.20
CA ALA A 162 1.15 -19.80 34.89
C ALA A 162 2.32 -20.81 34.81
N SER A 163 3.15 -20.94 35.86
CA SER A 163 4.22 -21.94 35.90
C SER A 163 3.70 -23.38 35.90
N ARG A 164 2.65 -23.68 36.64
CA ARG A 164 2.00 -25.02 36.61
C ARG A 164 1.33 -25.33 35.26
N PHE A 165 0.88 -24.32 34.52
CA PHE A 165 0.31 -24.53 33.18
C PHE A 165 1.41 -24.83 32.16
N VAL A 166 2.59 -24.23 32.29
CA VAL A 166 3.75 -24.48 31.40
C VAL A 166 4.35 -25.86 31.64
N GLU A 167 4.38 -26.34 32.89
CA GLU A 167 4.95 -27.67 33.22
C GLU A 167 4.10 -28.85 32.74
N ASN A 168 2.78 -28.67 32.59
CA ASN A 168 1.85 -29.74 32.21
C ASN A 168 1.39 -29.71 30.74
N THR A 169 1.95 -28.85 29.89
CA THR A 169 1.59 -28.80 28.47
C THR A 169 2.52 -29.67 27.64
N PRO A 170 2.01 -30.49 26.68
CA PRO A 170 2.84 -31.36 25.84
C PRO A 170 3.85 -30.64 24.94
N LEU A 171 3.80 -29.30 24.90
CA LEU A 171 4.75 -28.45 24.18
C LEU A 171 6.16 -28.45 24.80
N ASN A 172 6.28 -28.70 26.11
CA ASN A 172 7.59 -28.72 26.77
C ASN A 172 8.47 -29.91 26.34
N SER A 173 7.86 -31.02 25.95
CA SER A 173 8.57 -32.18 25.40
C SER A 173 9.14 -31.96 23.99
N VAL A 174 8.55 -31.01 23.23
CA VAL A 174 9.03 -30.65 21.90
C VAL A 174 10.19 -29.64 21.98
N VAL A 175 10.09 -28.67 22.91
CA VAL A 175 11.15 -27.68 23.10
C VAL A 175 12.46 -28.35 23.67
N GLN A 176 12.32 -29.32 24.55
CA GLN A 176 13.50 -30.08 25.06
C GLN A 176 14.17 -30.97 23.99
N ARG A 177 13.42 -31.38 22.94
CA ARG A 177 14.00 -32.12 21.81
C ARG A 177 14.67 -31.22 20.76
N LEU A 178 14.45 -29.92 20.82
CA LEU A 178 14.98 -28.92 19.87
C LEU A 178 16.11 -28.06 20.47
N ALA A 179 16.44 -28.24 21.75
CA ALA A 179 17.61 -27.60 22.34
C ALA A 179 18.89 -28.28 21.77
N PRO A 180 19.81 -27.54 21.14
CA PRO A 180 21.06 -28.11 20.69
C PRO A 180 21.87 -28.58 21.92
N GLU A 181 22.32 -29.84 21.93
CA GLU A 181 23.30 -30.31 22.89
C GLU A 181 24.53 -29.39 22.84
N PRO A 182 25.16 -29.10 24.01
CA PRO A 182 26.37 -28.29 24.02
C PRO A 182 27.44 -29.03 23.23
N VAL A 183 27.87 -28.44 22.12
CA VAL A 183 28.96 -28.93 21.28
C VAL A 183 30.23 -28.89 22.14
N ALA A 184 30.73 -30.05 22.55
CA ALA A 184 32.03 -30.18 23.17
C ALA A 184 33.10 -29.61 22.20
N ALA A 185 34.02 -28.82 22.74
CA ALA A 185 35.14 -28.28 21.98
C ALA A 185 35.92 -29.41 21.29
N PRO A 186 36.38 -29.22 20.05
CA PRO A 186 37.12 -30.27 19.34
C PRO A 186 38.45 -30.55 20.06
N ALA A 187 38.63 -31.78 20.46
CA ALA A 187 39.93 -32.29 20.91
C ALA A 187 40.96 -32.22 19.76
N PRO A 188 42.24 -31.99 20.06
CA PRO A 188 43.26 -31.86 19.03
C PRO A 188 43.34 -33.14 18.18
N THR A 189 43.26 -32.95 16.88
CA THR A 189 43.36 -33.99 15.87
C THR A 189 44.75 -34.63 15.94
N LEU A 190 44.80 -35.84 16.48
CA LEU A 190 45.97 -36.70 16.33
C LEU A 190 46.06 -37.13 14.86
N ALA A 191 47.25 -37.04 14.29
CA ALA A 191 47.56 -37.49 12.96
C ALA A 191 47.17 -38.98 12.78
N PRO A 192 46.69 -39.40 11.61
CA PRO A 192 46.26 -40.78 11.38
C PRO A 192 47.44 -41.70 11.50
N GLU A 193 47.44 -42.51 12.56
CA GLU A 193 48.36 -43.65 12.75
C GLU A 193 48.06 -44.67 11.65
N GLN A 194 49.06 -44.96 10.85
CA GLN A 194 48.97 -45.97 9.78
C GLN A 194 48.79 -47.33 10.39
N VAL A 195 47.57 -47.81 10.46
CA VAL A 195 47.25 -49.20 10.89
C VAL A 195 47.71 -50.16 9.76
N PRO A 196 48.49 -51.20 10.02
CA PRO A 196 48.90 -52.08 8.96
C PRO A 196 47.71 -52.78 8.33
N HIS A 197 47.63 -52.74 6.99
CA HIS A 197 46.61 -53.41 6.19
C HIS A 197 46.55 -54.92 6.46
N ARG A 198 45.60 -55.34 7.26
CA ARG A 198 45.24 -56.78 7.33
C ARG A 198 44.35 -57.05 6.08
N PRO A 199 44.60 -58.20 5.40
CA PRO A 199 43.79 -58.55 4.24
C PRO A 199 42.30 -58.72 4.66
N THR A 200 41.42 -57.87 4.14
CA THR A 200 39.98 -57.89 4.48
C THR A 200 39.37 -59.20 3.97
N LEU A 201 38.82 -60.02 4.89
CA LEU A 201 38.16 -61.27 4.57
C LEU A 201 36.79 -60.94 3.92
N ALA A 202 36.59 -61.37 2.66
CA ALA A 202 35.30 -61.26 1.98
C ALA A 202 35.12 -62.46 1.02
N PRO A 203 33.89 -63.03 0.93
CA PRO A 203 33.56 -64.08 -0.04
C PRO A 203 33.76 -63.61 -1.48
N PRO A 204 34.09 -64.50 -2.43
CA PRO A 204 34.30 -64.09 -3.85
C PRO A 204 33.22 -63.25 -4.49
N PRO A 205 31.91 -63.52 -4.28
CA PRO A 205 30.84 -62.67 -4.86
C PRO A 205 30.82 -61.27 -4.26
N VAL A 206 31.22 -61.06 -3.00
CA VAL A 206 31.27 -59.74 -2.36
C VAL A 206 32.45 -58.94 -2.90
N ARG A 207 33.59 -59.61 -3.16
CA ARG A 207 34.78 -58.97 -3.79
C ARG A 207 34.44 -58.48 -5.22
N LEU A 208 33.69 -59.30 -5.98
CA LEU A 208 33.26 -58.92 -7.31
C LEU A 208 32.32 -57.69 -7.29
N ALA A 209 31.31 -57.76 -6.42
CA ALA A 209 30.37 -56.62 -6.27
C ALA A 209 31.06 -55.35 -5.77
N ALA A 210 32.02 -55.42 -4.84
CA ALA A 210 32.80 -54.28 -4.38
C ALA A 210 33.63 -53.67 -5.51
N LYS A 211 34.21 -54.50 -6.39
CA LYS A 211 34.97 -54.06 -7.56
C LYS A 211 34.08 -53.39 -8.60
N GLU A 212 32.86 -53.93 -8.85
CA GLU A 212 31.88 -53.32 -9.77
C GLU A 212 31.36 -51.99 -9.25
N LEU A 213 31.20 -51.86 -7.91
CA LEU A 213 30.73 -50.63 -7.26
C LEU A 213 31.84 -49.62 -6.94
N GLY A 214 33.13 -49.96 -7.26
CA GLY A 214 34.28 -49.08 -6.99
C GLY A 214 34.56 -48.86 -5.50
N VAL A 215 34.14 -49.80 -4.61
CA VAL A 215 34.27 -49.68 -3.16
C VAL A 215 35.46 -50.48 -2.67
N ASP A 216 36.35 -49.83 -1.89
CA ASP A 216 37.41 -50.54 -1.18
C ASP A 216 36.86 -51.24 0.06
N LEU A 217 37.00 -52.58 0.11
CA LEU A 217 36.55 -53.42 1.20
C LEU A 217 37.23 -53.12 2.55
N ALA A 218 38.38 -52.46 2.54
CA ALA A 218 39.08 -52.05 3.75
C ALA A 218 38.28 -50.98 4.53
N ASN A 219 37.43 -50.23 3.85
CA ASN A 219 36.60 -49.16 4.43
C ASN A 219 35.23 -49.66 4.89
N VAL A 220 34.86 -50.91 4.61
CA VAL A 220 33.58 -51.50 4.97
C VAL A 220 33.68 -52.23 6.31
N THR A 221 32.83 -51.86 7.28
CA THR A 221 32.78 -52.54 8.58
C THR A 221 32.25 -53.95 8.42
N ALA A 222 33.09 -54.96 8.75
CA ALA A 222 32.74 -56.37 8.65
C ALA A 222 31.85 -56.83 9.81
N THR A 223 30.64 -57.35 9.53
CA THR A 223 29.72 -57.89 10.57
C THR A 223 29.62 -59.46 10.53
N GLY A 224 30.28 -60.09 9.59
CA GLY A 224 30.21 -61.55 9.46
C GLY A 224 30.85 -62.26 10.64
N THR A 225 30.36 -63.47 11.01
CA THR A 225 30.75 -64.27 12.22
C THR A 225 32.24 -64.70 12.30
N ARG A 226 32.98 -64.58 11.20
CA ARG A 226 34.40 -64.80 11.09
C ARG A 226 35.18 -63.51 10.78
N GLY A 227 34.60 -62.34 11.00
CA GLY A 227 35.21 -61.09 10.68
C GLY A 227 35.25 -60.79 9.14
N GLN A 228 34.43 -61.48 8.33
CA GLN A 228 34.34 -61.23 6.90
C GLN A 228 33.30 -60.15 6.59
N VAL A 229 33.54 -59.37 5.52
CA VAL A 229 32.56 -58.42 4.96
C VAL A 229 31.48 -59.22 4.25
N THR A 230 30.21 -58.99 4.64
CA THR A 230 29.04 -59.60 4.03
C THR A 230 28.50 -58.71 2.86
N LYS A 231 27.63 -59.28 2.03
CA LYS A 231 26.94 -58.50 0.98
C LYS A 231 26.11 -57.38 1.57
N GLN A 232 25.51 -57.60 2.75
CA GLN A 232 24.70 -56.59 3.43
C GLN A 232 25.55 -55.41 3.91
N ASP A 233 26.77 -55.70 4.44
CA ASP A 233 27.70 -54.64 4.88
C ASP A 233 28.09 -53.73 3.70
N LEU A 234 28.38 -54.33 2.53
CA LEU A 234 28.72 -53.58 1.34
C LEU A 234 27.53 -52.70 0.87
N MET A 235 26.33 -53.24 0.87
CA MET A 235 25.12 -52.47 0.48
C MET A 235 24.82 -51.34 1.45
N ASN A 236 24.94 -51.58 2.75
CA ASN A 236 24.78 -50.54 3.77
C ASN A 236 25.83 -49.45 3.66
N TYR A 237 27.07 -49.79 3.34
CA TYR A 237 28.15 -48.82 3.13
C TYR A 237 27.90 -47.96 1.90
N VAL A 238 27.45 -48.55 0.78
CA VAL A 238 27.07 -47.82 -0.43
C VAL A 238 25.86 -46.91 -0.21
N ALA A 239 24.84 -47.38 0.52
CA ALA A 239 23.69 -46.57 0.90
C ALA A 239 24.15 -45.37 1.75
N HIS A 240 25.02 -45.58 2.73
CA HIS A 240 25.56 -44.52 3.56
C HIS A 240 26.41 -43.51 2.79
N LEU A 241 27.21 -43.93 1.80
CA LEU A 241 27.94 -43.04 0.91
C LEU A 241 26.98 -42.17 0.05
N ASN A 242 25.90 -42.77 -0.45
CA ASN A 242 24.88 -42.06 -1.19
C ASN A 242 24.13 -41.05 -0.29
N ASP A 243 23.79 -41.44 0.96
CA ASP A 243 23.16 -40.53 1.92
C ASP A 243 24.09 -39.37 2.31
N VAL A 244 25.38 -39.60 2.49
CA VAL A 244 26.39 -38.57 2.76
C VAL A 244 26.56 -37.62 1.56
N GLN A 245 26.53 -38.14 0.34
CA GLN A 245 26.57 -37.31 -0.88
C GLN A 245 25.30 -36.48 -1.08
N HIS A 246 24.13 -37.00 -0.63
CA HIS A 246 22.86 -36.25 -0.73
C HIS A 246 22.60 -35.35 0.49
N SER A 247 23.20 -35.64 1.66
CA SER A 247 23.07 -34.78 2.85
C SER A 247 24.10 -33.65 2.93
N GLY A 248 25.11 -33.62 2.02
CA GLY A 248 26.18 -32.63 2.03
C GLY A 248 25.80 -31.24 1.46
N ALA A 249 24.67 -31.09 0.79
CA ALA A 249 24.20 -29.81 0.34
C ALA A 249 22.91 -29.41 1.11
N ARG A 250 23.07 -28.91 2.34
CA ARG A 250 22.05 -28.03 2.91
C ARG A 250 21.86 -26.88 1.89
N GLN A 251 20.83 -26.98 1.06
CA GLN A 251 20.44 -25.83 0.23
C GLN A 251 20.16 -24.68 1.21
N PRO A 252 20.86 -23.55 1.09
CA PRO A 252 20.58 -22.42 1.95
C PRO A 252 19.11 -22.05 1.78
N PHE A 253 18.43 -21.72 2.87
CA PHE A 253 17.03 -21.27 2.89
C PHE A 253 16.78 -20.12 1.90
N TRP A 254 17.83 -19.33 1.61
CA TRP A 254 17.86 -18.30 0.59
C TRP A 254 18.67 -18.79 -0.60
N GLN A 255 17.99 -19.21 -1.65
CA GLN A 255 18.62 -19.28 -2.98
C GLN A 255 18.63 -17.86 -3.53
N SER A 256 19.75 -17.19 -3.38
CA SER A 256 19.98 -15.92 -4.06
C SER A 256 20.07 -16.21 -5.57
N ALA A 257 19.10 -15.75 -6.35
CA ALA A 257 19.13 -15.82 -7.81
C ALA A 257 20.20 -14.89 -8.41
N THR A 258 20.95 -14.18 -7.56
CA THR A 258 22.00 -13.24 -7.94
C THR A 258 23.35 -13.92 -8.01
N THR A 259 24.15 -13.53 -9.01
CA THR A 259 25.54 -13.99 -9.22
C THR A 259 26.36 -13.87 -7.94
N PRO A 260 27.24 -14.86 -7.61
CA PRO A 260 28.12 -14.76 -6.46
C PRO A 260 29.03 -13.53 -6.58
N GLY A 261 28.74 -12.48 -5.82
CA GLY A 261 29.48 -11.21 -5.83
C GLY A 261 28.64 -9.99 -5.49
N ASP A 262 27.39 -9.90 -5.95
CA ASP A 262 26.53 -8.76 -5.66
C ASP A 262 25.43 -9.17 -4.67
N ARG A 263 25.69 -9.02 -3.37
CA ARG A 263 24.74 -9.30 -2.28
C ARG A 263 23.72 -8.18 -2.07
N ILE A 264 23.84 -7.10 -2.83
CA ILE A 264 23.00 -5.91 -2.75
C ILE A 264 22.44 -5.62 -4.15
N GLU A 265 21.11 -5.75 -4.29
CA GLU A 265 20.39 -5.29 -5.45
C GLU A 265 20.05 -3.80 -5.27
N ARG A 266 20.46 -2.96 -6.24
CA ARG A 266 20.16 -1.52 -6.23
C ARG A 266 19.06 -1.23 -7.22
N ILE A 267 17.89 -0.80 -6.70
CA ILE A 267 16.72 -0.44 -7.53
C ILE A 267 16.59 1.08 -7.49
N PRO A 268 16.74 1.79 -8.62
CA PRO A 268 16.57 3.23 -8.69
C PRO A 268 15.12 3.63 -8.38
N VAL A 269 14.94 4.72 -7.61
CA VAL A 269 13.63 5.26 -7.25
C VAL A 269 13.24 6.30 -8.29
N ARG A 270 12.41 5.90 -9.27
CA ARG A 270 11.99 6.74 -10.41
C ARG A 270 10.49 6.64 -10.65
N GLY A 271 9.94 7.59 -11.42
CA GLY A 271 8.56 7.59 -11.91
C GLY A 271 7.51 7.44 -10.79
N VAL A 272 6.56 6.54 -10.96
CA VAL A 272 5.45 6.31 -10.03
C VAL A 272 5.95 6.03 -8.60
N ARG A 273 7.05 5.27 -8.42
CA ARG A 273 7.61 4.98 -7.10
C ARG A 273 8.11 6.25 -6.38
N LYS A 274 8.81 7.16 -7.11
CA LYS A 274 9.27 8.45 -6.59
C LYS A 274 8.06 9.31 -6.17
N ALA A 275 7.05 9.41 -7.04
CA ALA A 275 5.83 10.19 -6.77
C ALA A 275 5.06 9.62 -5.56
N THR A 276 4.86 8.31 -5.48
CA THR A 276 4.21 7.65 -4.34
C THR A 276 4.98 7.88 -3.04
N ALA A 277 6.31 7.77 -3.06
CA ALA A 277 7.14 8.02 -1.87
C ALA A 277 6.98 9.45 -1.37
N LYS A 278 7.04 10.45 -2.27
CA LYS A 278 6.81 11.87 -1.95
C LYS A 278 5.42 12.09 -1.35
N ALA A 279 4.38 11.50 -1.96
CA ALA A 279 3.00 11.61 -1.50
C ALA A 279 2.80 10.98 -0.11
N MET A 280 3.35 9.78 0.14
CA MET A 280 3.22 9.09 1.43
C MET A 280 3.97 9.82 2.55
N VAL A 281 5.18 10.31 2.28
CA VAL A 281 5.93 11.13 3.25
C VAL A 281 5.16 12.41 3.57
N SER A 282 4.69 13.13 2.56
CA SER A 282 3.89 14.34 2.76
C SER A 282 2.65 14.07 3.62
N SER A 283 1.87 13.03 3.31
CA SER A 283 0.66 12.70 4.07
C SER A 283 0.98 12.28 5.52
N ALA A 284 1.92 11.34 5.69
CA ALA A 284 2.21 10.77 7.01
C ALA A 284 2.76 11.79 8.02
N PHE A 285 3.46 12.84 7.55
CA PHE A 285 4.07 13.85 8.41
C PHE A 285 3.29 15.18 8.46
N SER A 286 2.31 15.42 7.56
CA SER A 286 1.48 16.62 7.62
C SER A 286 0.14 16.39 8.29
N ALA A 287 -0.46 15.20 8.15
CA ALA A 287 -1.73 14.84 8.75
C ALA A 287 -1.50 14.00 10.02
N PRO A 288 -1.89 14.47 11.22
CA PRO A 288 -1.87 13.66 12.44
C PRO A 288 -2.86 12.50 12.32
N HIS A 289 -2.37 11.30 11.98
CA HIS A 289 -3.21 10.12 11.81
C HIS A 289 -3.69 9.57 13.15
N VAL A 290 -4.99 9.37 13.28
CA VAL A 290 -5.60 8.53 14.31
C VAL A 290 -6.24 7.33 13.64
N SER A 291 -6.10 6.14 14.23
CA SER A 291 -6.70 4.92 13.68
C SER A 291 -7.61 4.27 14.71
N ILE A 292 -8.79 3.85 14.25
CA ILE A 292 -9.76 3.10 15.05
C ILE A 292 -10.16 1.82 14.32
N PHE A 293 -10.60 0.82 15.08
CA PHE A 293 -10.92 -0.50 14.56
C PHE A 293 -12.27 -0.96 15.12
N VAL A 294 -13.01 -1.70 14.31
CA VAL A 294 -14.25 -2.34 14.71
C VAL A 294 -14.36 -3.73 14.08
N ASP A 295 -14.68 -4.72 14.89
CA ASP A 295 -15.02 -6.06 14.40
C ASP A 295 -16.51 -6.10 14.03
N VAL A 296 -16.82 -6.71 12.88
CA VAL A 296 -18.14 -6.70 12.26
C VAL A 296 -18.55 -8.11 11.90
N ASP A 297 -19.76 -8.51 12.31
CA ASP A 297 -20.40 -9.74 11.81
C ASP A 297 -20.97 -9.52 10.40
N ALA A 298 -20.19 -9.82 9.40
CA ALA A 298 -20.56 -9.68 7.99
C ALA A 298 -21.38 -10.87 7.43
N SER A 299 -21.99 -11.72 8.28
CA SER A 299 -22.72 -12.90 7.80
C SER A 299 -23.89 -12.52 6.91
N ARG A 300 -24.68 -11.50 7.29
CA ARG A 300 -25.80 -11.00 6.46
C ARG A 300 -25.31 -10.36 5.16
N THR A 301 -24.17 -9.66 5.21
CA THR A 301 -23.49 -9.15 4.01
C THR A 301 -23.10 -10.29 3.06
N MET A 302 -22.54 -11.39 3.57
CA MET A 302 -22.21 -12.54 2.74
C MET A 302 -23.44 -13.20 2.10
N GLU A 303 -24.54 -13.31 2.85
CA GLU A 303 -25.82 -13.77 2.32
C GLU A 303 -26.38 -12.82 1.26
N PHE A 304 -26.36 -11.53 1.52
CA PHE A 304 -26.82 -10.49 0.59
C PHE A 304 -26.04 -10.56 -0.73
N VAL A 305 -24.71 -10.60 -0.67
CA VAL A 305 -23.85 -10.79 -1.85
C VAL A 305 -24.19 -12.08 -2.61
N LYS A 306 -24.46 -13.18 -1.89
CA LYS A 306 -24.87 -14.45 -2.50
C LYS A 306 -26.22 -14.34 -3.25
N ARG A 307 -27.18 -13.57 -2.71
CA ARG A 307 -28.48 -13.27 -3.36
C ARG A 307 -28.28 -12.39 -4.59
N LEU A 308 -27.49 -11.30 -4.48
CA LEU A 308 -27.21 -10.42 -5.62
C LEU A 308 -26.57 -11.18 -6.79
N LYS A 309 -25.61 -12.06 -6.53
CA LYS A 309 -24.97 -12.91 -7.57
C LYS A 309 -25.94 -13.80 -8.34
N LYS A 310 -27.08 -14.15 -7.73
CA LYS A 310 -28.12 -14.98 -8.35
C LYS A 310 -29.22 -14.16 -9.04
N SER A 311 -29.24 -12.86 -8.80
CA SER A 311 -30.26 -11.96 -9.34
C SER A 311 -30.01 -11.68 -10.82
N ARG A 312 -31.06 -11.73 -11.64
CA ARG A 312 -31.04 -11.34 -13.07
C ARG A 312 -30.57 -9.88 -13.25
N HIS A 313 -30.85 -9.02 -12.27
CA HIS A 313 -30.45 -7.62 -12.30
C HIS A 313 -28.93 -7.44 -12.28
N PHE A 314 -28.18 -8.38 -11.70
CA PHE A 314 -26.72 -8.38 -11.63
C PHE A 314 -26.05 -9.39 -12.58
N GLU A 315 -26.80 -9.92 -13.55
CA GLU A 315 -26.25 -10.84 -14.56
C GLU A 315 -25.09 -10.16 -15.32
N GLY A 316 -23.96 -10.87 -15.46
CA GLY A 316 -22.74 -10.35 -16.09
C GLY A 316 -21.92 -9.37 -15.22
N VAL A 317 -22.37 -9.04 -14.01
CA VAL A 317 -21.67 -8.11 -13.10
C VAL A 317 -21.03 -8.91 -11.96
N LYS A 318 -19.73 -8.69 -11.73
CA LYS A 318 -19.04 -9.32 -10.60
C LYS A 318 -19.38 -8.60 -9.29
N VAL A 319 -20.12 -9.27 -8.42
CA VAL A 319 -20.49 -8.77 -7.09
C VAL A 319 -19.56 -9.33 -6.02
N THR A 320 -19.03 -8.48 -5.14
CA THR A 320 -18.15 -8.86 -4.02
C THR A 320 -18.57 -8.11 -2.75
N PRO A 321 -18.14 -8.54 -1.55
CA PRO A 321 -18.41 -7.77 -0.32
C PRO A 321 -17.91 -6.32 -0.35
N LEU A 322 -16.88 -6.02 -1.15
CA LEU A 322 -16.40 -4.64 -1.36
C LEU A 322 -17.49 -3.71 -1.91
N LEU A 323 -18.45 -4.23 -2.69
CA LEU A 323 -19.59 -3.45 -3.17
C LEU A 323 -20.45 -2.96 -2.00
N VAL A 324 -20.73 -3.84 -1.03
CA VAL A 324 -21.53 -3.48 0.15
C VAL A 324 -20.78 -2.49 1.02
N LEU A 325 -19.46 -2.68 1.20
CA LEU A 325 -18.63 -1.73 1.90
C LEU A 325 -18.60 -0.35 1.20
N ALA A 326 -18.47 -0.32 -0.11
CA ALA A 326 -18.48 0.94 -0.86
C ALA A 326 -19.81 1.70 -0.67
N ALA A 327 -20.93 1.00 -0.76
CA ALA A 327 -22.25 1.58 -0.49
C ALA A 327 -22.37 2.03 0.99
N ALA A 328 -21.86 1.24 1.95
CA ALA A 328 -21.86 1.59 3.37
C ALA A 328 -21.04 2.87 3.65
N VAL A 329 -19.87 3.01 3.03
CA VAL A 329 -19.01 4.19 3.16
C VAL A 329 -19.69 5.44 2.58
N ILE A 330 -20.34 5.33 1.42
CA ILE A 330 -21.09 6.43 0.81
C ILE A 330 -22.21 6.86 1.75
N TRP A 331 -23.03 5.92 2.22
CA TRP A 331 -24.15 6.15 3.13
C TRP A 331 -23.70 6.78 4.46
N ALA A 332 -22.63 6.26 5.06
CA ALA A 332 -22.09 6.78 6.31
C ALA A 332 -21.48 8.19 6.15
N ALA A 333 -20.83 8.48 5.03
CA ALA A 333 -20.24 9.79 4.76
C ALA A 333 -21.31 10.88 4.56
N GLU A 334 -22.47 10.54 4.00
CA GLU A 334 -23.60 11.47 3.90
C GLU A 334 -24.11 11.89 5.28
N ARG A 335 -24.13 10.96 6.25
CA ARG A 335 -24.52 11.22 7.64
C ARG A 335 -23.41 11.94 8.43
N ASN A 336 -22.16 11.74 8.05
CA ASN A 336 -20.97 12.31 8.67
C ASN A 336 -20.13 13.10 7.66
N PRO A 337 -20.61 14.21 7.11
CA PRO A 337 -20.00 14.85 5.93
C PRO A 337 -18.58 15.35 6.15
N GLN A 338 -18.16 15.61 7.38
CA GLN A 338 -16.80 16.06 7.70
C GLN A 338 -15.73 14.99 7.42
N VAL A 339 -16.09 13.69 7.32
CA VAL A 339 -15.14 12.64 6.93
C VAL A 339 -14.82 12.66 5.43
N ASN A 340 -15.58 13.43 4.66
CA ASN A 340 -15.42 13.61 3.22
C ASN A 340 -14.96 15.05 2.92
N ALA A 341 -13.81 15.44 3.45
CA ALA A 341 -13.29 16.79 3.42
C ALA A 341 -11.83 16.84 2.95
N THR A 342 -11.34 18.06 2.78
CA THR A 342 -9.91 18.36 2.58
C THR A 342 -9.50 19.44 3.56
N TRP A 343 -8.37 19.23 4.20
CA TRP A 343 -7.70 20.25 5.00
C TRP A 343 -6.84 21.15 4.10
N THR A 344 -6.97 22.46 4.27
CA THR A 344 -6.05 23.46 3.75
C THR A 344 -5.55 24.32 4.91
N ASP A 345 -4.50 25.10 4.72
CA ASP A 345 -3.95 25.95 5.78
C ASP A 345 -4.93 27.05 6.25
N SER A 346 -5.96 27.35 5.46
CA SER A 346 -6.93 28.43 5.74
C SER A 346 -8.35 27.94 6.03
N GLU A 347 -8.73 26.73 5.60
CA GLU A 347 -10.12 26.26 5.70
C GLU A 347 -10.20 24.72 5.64
N ILE A 348 -11.31 24.18 6.14
CA ILE A 348 -11.73 22.80 5.92
C ILE A 348 -12.79 22.82 4.81
N GLN A 349 -12.51 22.14 3.70
CA GLN A 349 -13.42 22.03 2.56
C GLN A 349 -14.22 20.75 2.66
N ILE A 350 -15.47 20.82 3.14
CA ILE A 350 -16.39 19.68 3.15
C ILE A 350 -16.94 19.50 1.74
N LYS A 351 -16.82 18.28 1.20
CA LYS A 351 -17.26 17.95 -0.15
C LYS A 351 -18.61 17.23 -0.10
N HIS A 352 -19.62 17.79 -0.76
CA HIS A 352 -20.95 17.19 -0.90
C HIS A 352 -21.09 16.33 -2.15
N PHE A 353 -19.99 15.81 -2.63
CA PHE A 353 -19.86 14.79 -3.67
C PHE A 353 -18.78 13.80 -3.23
N MET A 354 -18.84 12.57 -3.72
CA MET A 354 -17.86 11.55 -3.36
C MET A 354 -17.16 10.99 -4.60
N ASN A 355 -15.86 11.24 -4.70
CA ASN A 355 -14.99 10.54 -5.61
C ASN A 355 -14.30 9.42 -4.82
N LEU A 356 -14.92 8.22 -4.83
CA LEU A 356 -14.52 7.11 -3.98
C LEU A 356 -13.26 6.44 -4.52
N GLY A 357 -12.14 6.62 -3.81
CA GLY A 357 -10.85 6.00 -4.10
C GLY A 357 -10.84 4.52 -3.75
N ILE A 358 -10.27 3.71 -4.63
CA ILE A 358 -10.07 2.28 -4.39
C ILE A 358 -8.58 1.96 -4.56
N ALA A 359 -7.91 1.63 -3.47
CA ALA A 359 -6.52 1.23 -3.51
C ALA A 359 -6.34 -0.09 -4.29
N ALA A 360 -5.56 -0.05 -5.34
CA ALA A 360 -5.33 -1.18 -6.23
C ALA A 360 -3.83 -1.46 -6.39
N ALA A 361 -3.42 -2.72 -6.17
CA ALA A 361 -2.09 -3.17 -6.52
C ALA A 361 -1.99 -3.36 -8.04
N THR A 362 -1.02 -2.69 -8.65
CA THR A 362 -0.77 -2.74 -10.10
C THR A 362 0.68 -3.15 -10.39
N PRO A 363 1.03 -3.55 -11.61
CA PRO A 363 2.41 -3.80 -11.99
C PRO A 363 3.35 -2.60 -11.81
N ARG A 364 2.80 -1.37 -11.83
CA ARG A 364 3.54 -0.12 -11.61
C ARG A 364 3.68 0.25 -10.13
N GLY A 365 3.02 -0.47 -9.21
CA GLY A 365 2.95 -0.17 -7.79
C GLY A 365 1.52 0.06 -7.30
N LEU A 366 1.36 0.57 -6.09
CA LEU A 366 0.06 0.91 -5.52
C LEU A 366 -0.48 2.19 -6.19
N MET A 367 -1.69 2.11 -6.74
CA MET A 367 -2.41 3.24 -7.34
C MET A 367 -3.79 3.36 -6.71
N VAL A 368 -4.33 4.58 -6.63
CA VAL A 368 -5.64 4.86 -6.03
C VAL A 368 -6.53 5.58 -7.05
N PRO A 369 -7.02 4.87 -8.08
CA PRO A 369 -8.08 5.42 -8.93
C PRO A 369 -9.37 5.60 -8.14
N ASN A 370 -10.23 6.53 -8.58
CA ASN A 370 -11.49 6.80 -7.91
C ASN A 370 -12.70 6.73 -8.87
N ILE A 371 -13.85 6.43 -8.28
CA ILE A 371 -15.16 6.46 -8.94
C ILE A 371 -15.73 7.85 -8.69
N LYS A 372 -15.93 8.62 -9.75
CA LYS A 372 -16.48 9.97 -9.67
C LYS A 372 -17.95 9.93 -9.30
N ASP A 373 -18.35 10.88 -8.46
CA ASP A 373 -19.75 11.07 -8.04
C ASP A 373 -20.44 9.76 -7.64
N ALA A 374 -19.72 8.95 -6.84
CA ALA A 374 -20.13 7.59 -6.46
C ALA A 374 -21.49 7.57 -5.72
N GLN A 375 -21.88 8.67 -5.08
CA GLN A 375 -23.18 8.84 -4.40
C GLN A 375 -24.36 8.86 -5.36
N GLU A 376 -24.16 9.20 -6.65
CA GLU A 376 -25.22 9.23 -7.65
C GLU A 376 -25.51 7.86 -8.28
N LEU A 377 -24.64 6.89 -8.02
CA LEU A 377 -24.70 5.56 -8.65
C LEU A 377 -25.64 4.62 -7.88
N SER A 378 -26.53 3.94 -8.60
CA SER A 378 -27.23 2.79 -8.06
C SER A 378 -26.26 1.69 -7.67
N LEU A 379 -26.67 0.76 -6.80
CA LEU A 379 -25.82 -0.36 -6.35
C LEU A 379 -25.28 -1.20 -7.54
N ARG A 380 -26.07 -1.33 -8.62
CA ARG A 380 -25.63 -2.02 -9.83
C ARG A 380 -24.58 -1.23 -10.62
N GLU A 381 -24.77 0.06 -10.78
CA GLU A 381 -23.82 0.94 -11.48
C GLU A 381 -22.52 1.04 -10.70
N LEU A 382 -22.58 1.14 -9.37
CA LEU A 382 -21.43 1.10 -8.48
C LEU A 382 -20.64 -0.22 -8.64
N ALA A 383 -21.35 -1.37 -8.76
CA ALA A 383 -20.69 -2.65 -9.02
C ALA A 383 -19.97 -2.69 -10.37
N ILE A 384 -20.58 -2.12 -11.41
CA ILE A 384 -19.97 -2.00 -12.75
C ILE A 384 -18.75 -1.08 -12.70
N ALA A 385 -18.87 0.08 -12.04
CA ALA A 385 -17.77 1.03 -11.88
C ALA A 385 -16.57 0.40 -11.15
N LEU A 386 -16.81 -0.31 -10.03
CA LEU A 386 -15.79 -1.06 -9.28
C LEU A 386 -15.09 -2.11 -10.15
N ASN A 387 -15.83 -2.84 -10.98
CA ASN A 387 -15.27 -3.85 -11.87
C ASN A 387 -14.40 -3.22 -12.95
N ASN A 388 -14.87 -2.16 -13.60
CA ASN A 388 -14.14 -1.43 -14.63
C ASN A 388 -12.86 -0.83 -14.08
N LEU A 389 -12.95 -0.13 -12.94
CA LEU A 389 -11.80 0.46 -12.25
C LEU A 389 -10.74 -0.61 -11.93
N THR A 390 -11.17 -1.74 -11.34
CA THR A 390 -10.25 -2.82 -10.95
C THR A 390 -9.58 -3.47 -12.16
N SER A 391 -10.32 -3.67 -13.27
CA SER A 391 -9.78 -4.26 -14.49
C SER A 391 -8.75 -3.33 -15.14
N ARG A 392 -9.08 -2.05 -15.30
CA ARG A 392 -8.17 -1.03 -15.85
C ARG A 392 -6.89 -0.88 -15.01
N ALA A 393 -7.04 -0.89 -13.68
CA ALA A 393 -5.90 -0.81 -12.77
C ALA A 393 -4.95 -2.00 -12.93
N ARG A 394 -5.48 -3.23 -12.98
CA ARG A 394 -4.68 -4.45 -13.18
C ARG A 394 -3.99 -4.50 -14.55
N GLU A 395 -4.63 -3.95 -15.58
CA GLU A 395 -4.07 -3.84 -16.92
C GLU A 395 -3.02 -2.71 -17.04
N GLY A 396 -2.82 -1.92 -15.97
CA GLY A 396 -1.90 -0.77 -15.99
C GLY A 396 -2.38 0.40 -16.85
N LYS A 397 -3.69 0.45 -17.19
CA LYS A 397 -4.31 1.45 -18.08
C LYS A 397 -4.94 2.63 -17.35
N THR A 398 -4.76 2.74 -16.02
CA THR A 398 -5.29 3.86 -15.23
C THR A 398 -4.62 5.15 -15.66
N GLN A 399 -5.45 6.16 -15.98
CA GLN A 399 -5.01 7.49 -16.39
C GLN A 399 -4.86 8.42 -15.16
N PRO A 400 -4.01 9.45 -15.21
CA PRO A 400 -3.87 10.43 -14.12
C PRO A 400 -5.19 11.09 -13.72
N ALA A 401 -6.07 11.40 -14.68
CA ALA A 401 -7.39 11.99 -14.43
C ALA A 401 -8.31 11.08 -13.58
N GLU A 402 -8.15 9.76 -13.69
CA GLU A 402 -8.91 8.79 -12.90
C GLU A 402 -8.43 8.72 -11.43
N MET A 403 -7.22 9.21 -11.14
CA MET A 403 -6.66 9.28 -9.78
C MET A 403 -6.84 10.66 -9.14
N ALA A 404 -7.08 11.69 -9.95
CA ALA A 404 -7.22 13.07 -9.46
C ALA A 404 -8.52 13.27 -8.65
N ASN A 405 -8.47 14.20 -7.69
CA ASN A 405 -9.62 14.66 -6.92
C ASN A 405 -10.39 13.58 -6.16
N GLY A 406 -9.70 12.54 -5.65
CA GLY A 406 -10.26 11.61 -4.68
C GLY A 406 -10.72 12.32 -3.42
N THR A 407 -11.73 11.79 -2.72
CA THR A 407 -12.27 12.42 -1.53
C THR A 407 -12.22 11.55 -0.29
N LEU A 408 -12.37 10.25 -0.45
CA LEU A 408 -12.23 9.23 0.57
C LEU A 408 -11.79 7.91 -0.09
N THR A 409 -10.87 7.17 0.52
CA THR A 409 -10.31 5.95 -0.06
C THR A 409 -10.69 4.70 0.74
N ILE A 410 -10.94 3.59 0.02
CA ILE A 410 -11.03 2.24 0.57
C ILE A 410 -9.82 1.43 0.13
N THR A 411 -9.17 0.74 1.08
CA THR A 411 -8.13 -0.24 0.81
C THR A 411 -8.54 -1.64 1.25
N ASN A 412 -8.59 -2.59 0.31
CA ASN A 412 -8.99 -3.97 0.58
C ASN A 412 -7.76 -4.85 0.83
N ILE A 413 -7.32 -4.92 2.11
CA ILE A 413 -6.22 -5.76 2.56
C ILE A 413 -6.65 -7.21 2.82
N GLY A 414 -7.95 -7.43 2.98
CA GLY A 414 -8.52 -8.76 3.21
C GLY A 414 -8.31 -9.71 2.04
N SER A 415 -8.18 -9.21 0.81
CA SER A 415 -7.81 -10.02 -0.36
C SER A 415 -6.40 -10.63 -0.26
N LEU A 416 -5.56 -10.12 0.62
CA LEU A 416 -4.21 -10.61 0.93
C LEU A 416 -4.18 -11.49 2.19
N GLY A 417 -5.35 -11.76 2.81
CA GLY A 417 -5.46 -12.56 4.03
C GLY A 417 -5.17 -11.79 5.32
N ILE A 418 -5.05 -10.46 5.28
CA ILE A 418 -4.75 -9.60 6.43
C ILE A 418 -6.06 -9.20 7.12
N ASP A 419 -6.08 -9.30 8.44
CA ASP A 419 -7.28 -9.00 9.25
C ASP A 419 -7.50 -7.49 9.44
N THR A 420 -6.45 -6.72 9.70
CA THR A 420 -6.52 -5.28 9.92
C THR A 420 -5.20 -4.60 9.63
N GLY A 421 -5.21 -3.27 9.51
CA GLY A 421 -4.03 -2.43 9.31
C GLY A 421 -4.36 -0.96 9.50
N THR A 422 -3.31 -0.15 9.64
CA THR A 422 -3.36 1.32 9.74
C THR A 422 -2.90 1.94 8.43
N PRO A 423 -3.80 2.15 7.45
CA PRO A 423 -3.41 2.73 6.17
C PRO A 423 -3.04 4.21 6.32
N ILE A 424 -2.09 4.67 5.48
CA ILE A 424 -1.76 6.09 5.36
C ILE A 424 -2.83 6.74 4.48
N ILE A 425 -3.33 7.92 4.90
CA ILE A 425 -4.33 8.69 4.18
C ILE A 425 -3.77 9.16 2.83
N ASN A 426 -4.57 9.08 1.78
CA ASN A 426 -4.18 9.59 0.47
C ASN A 426 -4.11 11.12 0.52
N PRO A 427 -3.07 11.78 -0.06
CA PRO A 427 -2.95 13.24 -0.01
C PRO A 427 -4.20 13.96 -0.51
N GLY A 428 -4.66 14.96 0.25
CA GLY A 428 -5.87 15.75 -0.06
C GLY A 428 -7.18 15.13 0.43
N GLU A 429 -7.11 13.95 1.07
CA GLU A 429 -8.22 13.31 1.77
C GLU A 429 -8.02 13.42 3.29
N VAL A 430 -9.08 13.16 4.07
CA VAL A 430 -9.03 13.14 5.54
C VAL A 430 -9.35 11.77 6.14
N ALA A 431 -9.71 10.80 5.30
CA ALA A 431 -10.06 9.45 5.76
C ALA A 431 -9.70 8.37 4.74
N ILE A 432 -9.29 7.21 5.26
CA ILE A 432 -9.10 5.97 4.49
C ILE A 432 -9.57 4.78 5.30
N ILE A 433 -10.33 3.87 4.67
CA ILE A 433 -10.91 2.70 5.32
C ILE A 433 -10.21 1.44 4.84
N ALA A 434 -9.66 0.66 5.77
CA ALA A 434 -9.10 -0.65 5.51
C ALA A 434 -10.16 -1.73 5.72
N PHE A 435 -10.35 -2.56 4.70
CA PHE A 435 -11.24 -3.71 4.74
C PHE A 435 -10.43 -4.98 4.96
N GLY A 436 -10.61 -5.59 6.13
CA GLY A 436 -9.95 -6.83 6.51
C GLY A 436 -10.52 -8.07 5.82
N THR A 437 -9.87 -9.20 6.05
CA THR A 437 -10.35 -10.47 5.50
C THR A 437 -11.65 -10.92 6.19
N ILE A 438 -12.59 -11.42 5.40
CA ILE A 438 -13.82 -12.02 5.92
C ILE A 438 -13.56 -13.51 6.12
N LYS A 439 -13.62 -14.01 7.36
CA LYS A 439 -13.42 -15.43 7.67
C LYS A 439 -14.34 -15.88 8.81
N LEU A 440 -14.59 -17.19 8.89
CA LEU A 440 -15.34 -17.76 10.00
C LEU A 440 -14.55 -17.62 11.30
N LYS A 441 -15.16 -16.96 12.29
CA LYS A 441 -14.67 -16.82 13.66
C LYS A 441 -15.77 -17.20 14.64
N PRO A 442 -15.44 -17.66 15.87
CA PRO A 442 -16.45 -17.79 16.94
C PRO A 442 -16.99 -16.40 17.28
N TRP A 443 -18.30 -16.30 17.41
CA TRP A 443 -19.00 -15.05 17.73
C TRP A 443 -20.14 -15.32 18.67
N VAL A 444 -20.43 -14.41 19.58
CA VAL A 444 -21.54 -14.56 20.52
C VAL A 444 -22.81 -13.98 19.91
N VAL A 445 -23.83 -14.81 19.72
CA VAL A 445 -25.17 -14.42 19.24
C VAL A 445 -26.19 -14.99 20.22
N ASP A 446 -27.04 -14.15 20.79
CA ASP A 446 -28.08 -14.51 21.76
C ASP A 446 -27.54 -15.32 22.96
N GLY A 447 -26.28 -15.05 23.37
CA GLY A 447 -25.59 -15.73 24.47
C GLY A 447 -24.89 -17.05 24.10
N GLU A 448 -24.99 -17.50 22.85
CA GLU A 448 -24.33 -18.71 22.35
C GLU A 448 -23.15 -18.38 21.44
N VAL A 449 -22.10 -19.19 21.51
CA VAL A 449 -20.92 -19.05 20.62
C VAL A 449 -21.17 -19.86 19.36
N ILE A 450 -21.35 -19.17 18.25
CA ILE A 450 -21.60 -19.79 16.94
C ILE A 450 -20.59 -19.28 15.89
N PRO A 451 -20.31 -20.05 14.82
CA PRO A 451 -19.48 -19.59 13.71
C PRO A 451 -20.18 -18.48 12.93
N ARG A 452 -19.51 -17.32 12.78
CA ARG A 452 -20.00 -16.20 11.95
C ARG A 452 -18.91 -15.73 11.00
N TRP A 453 -19.32 -15.15 9.88
CA TRP A 453 -18.40 -14.47 8.98
C TRP A 453 -18.01 -13.10 9.55
N VAL A 454 -16.82 -13.00 10.11
CA VAL A 454 -16.36 -11.79 10.78
C VAL A 454 -15.23 -11.15 9.99
N THR A 455 -15.26 -9.83 9.91
CA THR A 455 -14.20 -8.98 9.38
C THR A 455 -13.86 -7.90 10.39
N THR A 456 -12.65 -7.34 10.29
CA THR A 456 -12.27 -6.14 11.01
C THR A 456 -12.16 -4.99 10.02
N LEU A 457 -12.84 -3.88 10.32
CA LEU A 457 -12.64 -2.61 9.63
C LEU A 457 -11.59 -1.81 10.39
N GLY A 458 -10.66 -1.20 9.68
CA GLY A 458 -9.75 -0.19 10.22
C GLY A 458 -10.00 1.15 9.53
N GLY A 459 -10.10 2.23 10.28
CA GLY A 459 -10.18 3.59 9.72
C GLY A 459 -8.99 4.42 10.17
N SER A 460 -8.31 5.11 9.25
CA SER A 460 -7.34 6.14 9.59
C SER A 460 -7.89 7.50 9.16
N PHE A 461 -7.77 8.47 10.06
CA PHE A 461 -8.38 9.79 9.94
C PHE A 461 -7.38 10.90 10.26
N ASP A 462 -7.47 12.03 9.57
CA ASP A 462 -6.73 13.25 9.89
C ASP A 462 -7.38 13.92 11.09
N HIS A 463 -6.72 13.86 12.26
CA HIS A 463 -7.28 14.36 13.52
C HIS A 463 -7.41 15.89 13.59
N ARG A 464 -6.95 16.62 12.59
CA ARG A 464 -7.24 18.06 12.46
C ARG A 464 -8.68 18.34 12.03
N VAL A 465 -9.33 17.37 11.38
CA VAL A 465 -10.69 17.49 10.81
C VAL A 465 -11.64 16.51 11.46
N VAL A 466 -11.19 15.28 11.71
CA VAL A 466 -12.01 14.17 12.20
C VAL A 466 -11.55 13.80 13.61
N ASP A 467 -12.34 14.18 14.60
CA ASP A 467 -12.12 13.84 16.01
C ASP A 467 -12.58 12.41 16.36
N GLY A 468 -12.39 12.02 17.63
CA GLY A 468 -12.69 10.68 18.09
C GLY A 468 -14.19 10.33 18.03
N ASP A 469 -15.08 11.28 18.29
CA ASP A 469 -16.53 11.07 18.26
C ASP A 469 -17.02 10.91 16.82
N LEU A 470 -16.57 11.78 15.93
CA LEU A 470 -16.93 11.74 14.50
C LEU A 470 -16.41 10.46 13.82
N SER A 471 -15.16 10.08 14.07
CA SER A 471 -14.58 8.86 13.52
C SER A 471 -15.30 7.61 14.04
N ALA A 472 -15.67 7.58 15.33
CA ALA A 472 -16.40 6.47 15.93
C ALA A 472 -17.83 6.34 15.34
N ARG A 473 -18.57 7.44 15.21
CA ARG A 473 -19.91 7.43 14.57
C ARG A 473 -19.84 6.95 13.14
N PHE A 474 -18.91 7.50 12.34
CA PHE A 474 -18.74 7.09 10.96
C PHE A 474 -18.43 5.59 10.82
N MET A 475 -17.51 5.07 11.64
CA MET A 475 -17.15 3.65 11.59
C MET A 475 -18.30 2.75 12.10
N ALA A 476 -19.06 3.20 13.09
CA ALA A 476 -20.26 2.50 13.56
C ALA A 476 -21.35 2.44 12.48
N ASP A 477 -21.57 3.54 11.76
CA ASP A 477 -22.51 3.59 10.62
C ASP A 477 -22.10 2.62 9.51
N VAL A 478 -20.80 2.59 9.13
CA VAL A 478 -20.27 1.63 8.15
C VAL A 478 -20.45 0.18 8.63
N ALA A 479 -20.16 -0.08 9.92
CA ALA A 479 -20.32 -1.41 10.52
C ALA A 479 -21.78 -1.87 10.50
N ALA A 480 -22.72 -0.99 10.88
CA ALA A 480 -24.15 -1.29 10.91
C ALA A 480 -24.68 -1.74 9.53
N ILE A 481 -24.27 -1.08 8.46
CA ILE A 481 -24.64 -1.50 7.09
C ILE A 481 -24.03 -2.87 6.72
N LEU A 482 -22.80 -3.16 7.13
CA LEU A 482 -22.20 -4.47 6.87
C LEU A 482 -22.85 -5.58 7.68
N GLU A 483 -23.33 -5.30 8.88
CA GLU A 483 -24.10 -6.22 9.72
C GLU A 483 -25.52 -6.41 9.18
N GLU A 484 -26.15 -5.33 8.68
CA GLU A 484 -27.50 -5.34 8.13
C GLU A 484 -27.62 -4.53 6.84
N PRO A 485 -27.29 -5.14 5.67
CA PRO A 485 -27.34 -4.44 4.38
C PRO A 485 -28.75 -3.94 3.97
N ALA A 486 -29.81 -4.40 4.64
CA ALA A 486 -31.16 -3.91 4.40
C ALA A 486 -31.33 -2.43 4.79
N LEU A 487 -30.48 -1.90 5.68
CA LEU A 487 -30.48 -0.47 6.06
C LEU A 487 -30.17 0.46 4.86
N LEU A 488 -29.56 -0.06 3.79
CA LEU A 488 -29.39 0.69 2.53
C LEU A 488 -30.73 1.01 1.81
N LEU A 489 -31.84 0.39 2.23
CA LEU A 489 -33.17 0.68 1.67
C LEU A 489 -33.87 1.86 2.37
N ASP A 490 -33.34 2.32 3.48
CA ASP A 490 -33.87 3.44 4.28
C ASP A 490 -33.36 4.80 3.76
N HIS A 491 -33.10 4.88 2.42
CA HIS A 491 -32.46 6.00 1.76
C HIS A 491 -33.36 6.55 0.67
#